data_f746944ecfa352b1e9328bc0729d3d71
#
_entry.id   f746944ecfa352b1e9328bc0729d3d71
#
_cell.length_a   1.000
_cell.length_b   1.000
_cell.length_c   1.000
_cell.angle_alpha   90.00
_cell.angle_beta   90.00
_cell.angle_gamma   90.00
#
_symmetry.space_group_name_H-M   'P 1'
#
loop_
_entity.id
_entity.type
_entity.pdbx_description
1 polymer ?
#
loop_
_entity_poly.entity_id
_entity_poly.type
_entity_poly.pdbx_seq_one_letter_code
_entity_poly.pdbx_strand_id
1 'polypeptide(L)' 'MSSSIIIQQPQGPAQQLMLLYHGYGASPADMTPVGLRLAQEFPNAFIVSVQA' A
#
# COMPACT_ATOMS: atom_id res chain seq x y z
N MET A 1 4.42 1.03 18.03
CA MET A 1 4.37 2.16 17.09
C MET A 1 4.13 1.67 15.70
N SER A 2 3.23 2.30 14.98
CA SER A 2 2.89 1.87 13.63
C SER A 2 3.98 2.28 12.66
N SER A 3 4.34 1.37 11.74
CA SER A 3 5.30 1.63 10.70
C SER A 3 4.69 1.42 9.32
N SER A 4 3.37 1.61 9.22
CA SER A 4 2.69 1.47 7.94
C SER A 4 3.23 2.48 6.95
N ILE A 5 3.27 2.08 5.68
CA ILE A 5 3.82 2.88 4.60
C ILE A 5 2.70 3.22 3.62
N ILE A 6 2.50 4.50 3.36
CA ILE A 6 1.58 4.93 2.30
C ILE A 6 2.33 4.81 0.97
N ILE A 7 1.90 3.87 0.14
CA ILE A 7 2.53 3.64 -1.15
C ILE A 7 1.97 4.61 -2.19
N GLN A 8 0.67 4.85 -2.17
CA GLN A 8 0.04 5.78 -3.09
C GLN A 8 -1.11 6.49 -2.41
N GLN A 9 -1.16 7.80 -2.61
CA GLN A 9 -2.28 8.62 -2.17
C GLN A 9 -2.77 9.40 -3.38
N PRO A 10 -4.01 9.15 -3.84
CA PRO A 10 -4.52 9.85 -5.02
C PRO A 10 -4.72 11.33 -4.74
N GLN A 11 -4.66 12.14 -5.79
CA GLN A 11 -4.84 13.59 -5.65
C GLN A 11 -6.28 13.98 -5.39
N GLY A 12 -7.22 13.18 -5.91
CA GLY A 12 -8.64 13.40 -5.70
C GLY A 12 -9.21 12.36 -4.77
N PRO A 13 -10.55 12.21 -4.76
CA PRO A 13 -11.16 11.16 -3.94
C PRO A 13 -10.67 9.78 -4.36
N ALA A 14 -10.32 8.96 -3.39
CA ALA A 14 -9.87 7.60 -3.67
C ALA A 14 -11.04 6.75 -4.14
N GLN A 15 -10.83 6.00 -5.21
CA GLN A 15 -11.84 5.09 -5.74
C GLN A 15 -11.76 3.72 -5.08
N GLN A 16 -10.57 3.34 -4.62
CA GLN A 16 -10.35 2.08 -3.89
C GLN A 16 -9.45 2.34 -2.71
N LEU A 17 -9.60 1.53 -1.68
CA LEU A 17 -8.65 1.45 -0.58
C LEU A 17 -8.02 0.06 -0.60
N MET A 18 -6.71 0.01 -0.74
CA MET A 18 -5.97 -1.25 -0.78
C MET A 18 -5.04 -1.33 0.43
N LEU A 19 -5.24 -2.34 1.25
CA LEU A 19 -4.41 -2.61 2.41
C LEU A 19 -3.59 -3.86 2.13
N LEU A 20 -2.27 -3.71 2.15
CA LEU A 20 -1.34 -4.81 1.88
C LEU A 20 -0.75 -5.28 3.20
N TYR A 21 -0.88 -6.57 3.48
CA TYR A 21 -0.37 -7.16 4.70
C TYR A 21 0.82 -8.05 4.38
N HIS A 22 1.94 -7.82 5.07
CA HIS A 22 3.13 -8.64 4.87
C HIS A 22 2.98 -9.96 5.63
N GLY A 23 3.75 -10.97 5.19
CA GLY A 23 3.76 -12.26 5.84
C GLY A 23 4.64 -12.25 7.09
N TYR A 24 4.59 -13.37 7.82
CA TYR A 24 5.41 -13.56 9.01
C TYR A 24 6.90 -13.45 8.65
N GLY A 25 7.63 -12.66 9.42
CA GLY A 25 9.05 -12.46 9.17
C GLY A 25 9.36 -11.40 8.12
N ALA A 26 8.34 -10.82 7.49
CA ALA A 26 8.51 -9.73 6.53
C ALA A 26 8.22 -8.39 7.19
N SER A 27 8.28 -7.31 6.42
CA SER A 27 7.99 -5.96 6.90
C SER A 27 7.12 -5.23 5.89
N PRO A 28 6.52 -4.07 6.28
CA PRO A 28 5.74 -3.29 5.31
C PRO A 28 6.54 -2.90 4.06
N ALA A 29 7.85 -2.67 4.20
CA ALA A 29 8.69 -2.31 3.06
C ALA A 29 8.77 -3.44 2.04
N ASP A 30 8.61 -4.70 2.47
CA ASP A 30 8.66 -5.84 1.56
C ASP A 30 7.49 -5.87 0.60
N MET A 31 6.41 -5.16 0.91
CA MET A 31 5.23 -5.10 0.06
C MET A 31 5.28 -3.93 -0.93
N THR A 32 6.30 -3.09 -0.84
CA THR A 32 6.41 -1.91 -1.70
C THR A 32 6.41 -2.28 -3.19
N PRO A 33 7.17 -3.28 -3.65
CA PRO A 33 7.13 -3.64 -5.08
C PRO A 33 5.74 -4.05 -5.55
N VAL A 34 5.02 -4.79 -4.71
CA VAL A 34 3.65 -5.20 -5.02
C VAL A 34 2.74 -3.98 -5.10
N GLY A 35 2.86 -3.08 -4.12
CA GLY A 35 2.06 -1.87 -4.08
C GLY A 35 2.30 -0.95 -5.26
N LEU A 36 3.55 -0.81 -5.68
CA LEU A 36 3.88 0.02 -6.84
C LEU A 36 3.29 -0.56 -8.12
N ARG A 37 3.25 -1.89 -8.25
CA ARG A 37 2.62 -2.53 -9.39
C ARG A 37 1.13 -2.27 -9.41
N LEU A 38 0.49 -2.38 -8.23
CA LEU A 38 -0.94 -2.08 -8.10
C LEU A 38 -1.23 -0.61 -8.39
N ALA A 39 -0.33 0.29 -7.99
CA ALA A 39 -0.52 1.71 -8.25
C ALA A 39 -0.55 2.01 -9.75
N GLN A 40 0.20 1.28 -10.55
CA GLN A 40 0.17 1.44 -12.01
C GLN A 40 -1.17 1.00 -12.58
N GLU A 41 -1.77 -0.05 -12.01
CA GLU A 41 -3.05 -0.58 -12.47
C GLU A 41 -4.23 0.25 -11.96
N PHE A 42 -4.09 0.85 -10.78
CA PHE A 42 -5.18 1.56 -10.10
C PHE A 42 -4.69 2.94 -9.64
N PRO A 43 -4.55 3.90 -10.56
CA PRO A 43 -3.95 5.21 -10.21
C PRO A 43 -4.75 6.03 -9.24
N ASN A 44 -6.05 5.72 -9.04
CA ASN A 44 -6.89 6.44 -8.09
C ASN A 44 -7.12 5.66 -6.80
N ALA A 45 -6.33 4.62 -6.55
CA ALA A 45 -6.43 3.86 -5.32
C ALA A 45 -5.55 4.47 -4.22
N PHE A 46 -6.03 4.39 -2.98
CA PHE A 46 -5.22 4.69 -1.81
C PHE A 46 -4.60 3.36 -1.37
N ILE A 47 -3.28 3.25 -1.44
CA ILE A 47 -2.58 1.98 -1.20
C ILE A 47 -1.66 2.14 -0.01
N VAL A 48 -1.86 1.28 1.00
CA VAL A 48 -1.10 1.31 2.25
C VAL A 48 -0.54 -0.09 2.52
N SER A 49 0.75 -0.16 2.81
CA SER A 49 1.37 -1.38 3.32
C SER A 49 1.32 -1.31 4.84
N VAL A 50 0.57 -2.22 5.43
CA VAL A 50 0.19 -2.16 6.84
C VAL A 50 1.20 -2.88 7.70
N GLN A 51 1.56 -2.28 8.82
CA GLN A 51 2.34 -2.95 9.85
C GLN A 51 1.41 -3.87 10.64
N ALA A 52 1.66 -5.16 10.54
CA ALA A 52 0.86 -6.15 11.24
C ALA A 52 1.47 -6.51 12.59
#